data_fba0e99e59027c7d13c9732c8a38c2e2
#
_entry.id   fba0e99e59027c7d13c9732c8a38c2e2
#
_cell.length_a   1.000
_cell.length_b   1.000
_cell.length_c   1.000
_cell.angle_alpha   90.00
_cell.angle_beta   90.00
_cell.angle_gamma   90.00
#
_symmetry.space_group_name_H-M   'P 1'
#
loop_
_entity.id
_entity.type
_entity.pdbx_description
1 polymer ?
#
loop_
_entity_poly.entity_id
_entity_poly.type
_entity_poly.pdbx_seq_one_letter_code
_entity_poly.pdbx_strand_id
1 'polypeptide(L)'
;MKDLTVGKPGRVLLAYSLPLFGSIIFQQLYNIADSFVAGHFISTEALAAVGNSSEITLIFIAIAFGCNIGTSVVTANLFGQKEMKQVHTCVTTALIFCGILGVVLSAVGILTSEWMLTLLDTPVETMKDSVAYIQIYLMSYVFLMLYQVATGIFSALGDSKTPFYFLAVSSITNIFVDILFVRDFHMGVPGVAWATFLCQSISGIVAVIFVLKKVHEVVGGEKCPLFSGVLLKKMLIIAIPSAIQQSFISVGNILVQRVINGFGTACMGGYTAAIKLNNMFVTSVTALGNGISNYTSQNLGAGKNERVRHGCRSGVTIGMTMGAIFAVVFYVFAKPLVYAFISDGNLEAVDVGVDFLHIVTPFYMFLSIKLMVDGVQRGAARMLQFMIATLSDLFLRVVLSFMLSPIFGIRGVWYSWPVGWIVGIVLSATLYLVWARKLTAGEEKTPVKAE
;
A
#
# COMPACT_ATOMS: atom_id res chain seq x y z
N MET A 1 1.12 -16.46 16.35
CA MET A 1 -0.05 -15.58 16.50
C MET A 1 0.11 -14.73 17.75
N LYS A 2 -0.23 -13.47 17.67
CA LYS A 2 -0.18 -12.58 18.85
C LYS A 2 -1.56 -11.97 19.04
N ASP A 3 -2.13 -12.17 20.22
CA ASP A 3 -3.39 -11.54 20.60
C ASP A 3 -3.15 -10.04 20.86
N LEU A 4 -3.64 -9.19 19.95
CA LEU A 4 -3.51 -7.74 20.03
C LEU A 4 -4.47 -7.13 21.06
N THR A 5 -5.35 -7.95 21.65
CA THR A 5 -6.32 -7.52 22.68
C THR A 5 -5.75 -7.54 24.09
N VAL A 6 -4.47 -7.98 24.26
CA VAL A 6 -3.79 -8.14 25.56
C VAL A 6 -2.53 -7.27 25.60
N GLY A 7 -2.17 -6.76 26.77
CA GLY A 7 -0.96 -5.95 27.00
C GLY A 7 -1.19 -4.43 26.82
N LYS A 8 -0.15 -3.61 27.04
CA LYS A 8 -0.20 -2.15 26.89
C LYS A 8 -0.31 -1.78 25.40
N PRO A 9 -1.33 -1.01 24.96
CA PRO A 9 -1.61 -0.72 23.55
C PRO A 9 -0.40 -0.23 22.74
N GLY A 10 0.33 0.77 23.24
CA GLY A 10 1.49 1.33 22.54
C GLY A 10 2.62 0.31 22.34
N ARG A 11 2.94 -0.54 23.35
CA ARG A 11 3.96 -1.58 23.21
C ARG A 11 3.53 -2.67 22.24
N VAL A 12 2.25 -3.02 22.26
CA VAL A 12 1.69 -4.02 21.33
C VAL A 12 1.75 -3.51 19.90
N LEU A 13 1.31 -2.28 19.65
CA LEU A 13 1.34 -1.64 18.33
C LEU A 13 2.77 -1.49 17.81
N LEU A 14 3.70 -0.98 18.62
CA LEU A 14 5.09 -0.80 18.20
C LEU A 14 5.74 -2.14 17.83
N ALA A 15 5.62 -3.16 18.69
CA ALA A 15 6.21 -4.47 18.45
C ALA A 15 5.58 -5.20 17.24
N TYR A 16 4.30 -4.91 16.93
CA TYR A 16 3.61 -5.45 15.78
C TYR A 16 3.97 -4.71 14.49
N SER A 17 4.13 -3.39 14.54
CA SER A 17 4.39 -2.55 13.36
C SER A 17 5.85 -2.56 12.92
N LEU A 18 6.80 -2.87 13.80
CA LEU A 18 8.23 -2.87 13.47
C LEU A 18 8.60 -3.83 12.31
N PRO A 19 8.13 -5.10 12.29
CA PRO A 19 8.36 -5.97 11.13
C PRO A 19 7.67 -5.46 9.86
N LEU A 20 6.48 -4.85 9.96
CA LEU A 20 5.78 -4.27 8.81
C LEU A 20 6.59 -3.10 8.21
N PHE A 21 7.20 -2.27 9.06
CA PHE A 21 8.12 -1.23 8.61
C PHE A 21 9.35 -1.82 7.90
N GLY A 22 9.94 -2.89 8.45
CA GLY A 22 11.02 -3.62 7.80
C GLY A 22 10.64 -4.15 6.41
N SER A 23 9.40 -4.64 6.24
CA SER A 23 8.87 -5.09 4.94
C SER A 23 8.92 -3.99 3.89
N ILE A 24 8.62 -2.74 4.26
CA ILE A 24 8.65 -1.61 3.34
C ILE A 24 10.06 -1.31 2.87
N ILE A 25 11.03 -1.37 3.78
CA ILE A 25 12.43 -1.16 3.40
C ILE A 25 12.86 -2.18 2.34
N PHE A 26 12.53 -3.46 2.54
CA PHE A 26 12.84 -4.50 1.55
C PHE A 26 12.09 -4.30 0.23
N GLN A 27 10.82 -3.86 0.28
CA GLN A 27 10.06 -3.55 -0.93
C GLN A 27 10.66 -2.37 -1.71
N GLN A 28 11.14 -1.35 -1.03
CA GLN A 28 11.81 -0.22 -1.69
C GLN A 28 13.16 -0.64 -2.29
N LEU A 29 13.94 -1.45 -1.57
CA LEU A 29 15.18 -2.01 -2.10
C LEU A 29 14.94 -2.85 -3.36
N TYR A 30 13.90 -3.68 -3.36
CA TYR A 30 13.48 -4.45 -4.52
C TYR A 30 13.17 -3.53 -5.73
N ASN A 31 12.31 -2.52 -5.56
CA ASN A 31 11.94 -1.60 -6.64
C ASN A 31 13.14 -0.83 -7.22
N ILE A 32 14.10 -0.46 -6.36
CA ILE A 32 15.34 0.18 -6.77
C ILE A 32 16.21 -0.79 -7.59
N ALA A 33 16.31 -2.03 -7.12
CA ALA A 33 17.12 -3.05 -7.78
C ALA A 33 16.58 -3.41 -9.17
N ASP A 34 15.27 -3.62 -9.31
CA ASP A 34 14.63 -3.88 -10.61
C ASP A 34 14.93 -2.77 -11.61
N SER A 35 14.76 -1.51 -11.17
CA SER A 35 15.04 -0.34 -12.01
C SER A 35 16.53 -0.25 -12.38
N PHE A 36 17.42 -0.59 -11.44
CA PHE A 36 18.86 -0.61 -11.67
C PHE A 36 19.26 -1.70 -12.68
N VAL A 37 18.69 -2.91 -12.53
CA VAL A 37 18.99 -4.02 -13.44
C VAL A 37 18.51 -3.70 -14.86
N ALA A 38 17.29 -3.19 -15.01
CA ALA A 38 16.74 -2.80 -16.31
C ALA A 38 17.57 -1.70 -16.98
N GLY A 39 17.93 -0.64 -16.24
CA GLY A 39 18.65 0.51 -16.79
C GLY A 39 20.14 0.25 -17.04
N HIS A 40 20.80 -0.58 -16.21
CA HIS A 40 22.24 -0.80 -16.27
C HIS A 40 22.66 -1.97 -17.18
N PHE A 41 21.88 -3.06 -17.16
CA PHE A 41 22.24 -4.28 -17.89
C PHE A 41 21.52 -4.45 -19.24
N ILE A 42 20.45 -3.68 -19.49
CA ILE A 42 19.73 -3.78 -20.77
C ILE A 42 19.91 -2.48 -21.56
N SER A 43 19.04 -1.48 -21.35
CA SER A 43 19.11 -0.19 -22.03
C SER A 43 18.17 0.83 -21.37
N THR A 44 18.27 2.09 -21.80
CA THR A 44 17.33 3.16 -21.38
C THR A 44 15.92 2.93 -21.91
N GLU A 45 15.78 2.34 -23.10
CA GLU A 45 14.50 1.95 -23.69
C GLU A 45 13.84 0.83 -22.87
N ALA A 46 14.63 -0.13 -22.37
CA ALA A 46 14.15 -1.18 -21.46
C ALA A 46 13.62 -0.61 -20.15
N LEU A 47 14.32 0.37 -19.57
CA LEU A 47 13.85 1.07 -18.38
C LEU A 47 12.53 1.81 -18.64
N ALA A 48 12.39 2.43 -19.82
CA ALA A 48 11.15 3.09 -20.23
C ALA A 48 10.00 2.08 -20.43
N ALA A 49 10.27 0.90 -21.01
CA ALA A 49 9.27 -0.15 -21.19
C ALA A 49 8.76 -0.69 -19.85
N VAL A 50 9.64 -0.94 -18.89
CA VAL A 50 9.27 -1.33 -17.52
C VAL A 50 8.47 -0.21 -16.84
N GLY A 51 8.90 1.05 -17.00
CA GLY A 51 8.23 2.22 -16.43
C GLY A 51 6.78 2.38 -16.94
N ASN A 52 6.57 2.32 -18.25
CA ASN A 52 5.24 2.41 -18.85
C ASN A 52 4.31 1.27 -18.38
N SER A 53 4.86 0.07 -18.25
CA SER A 53 4.12 -1.09 -17.74
C SER A 53 3.74 -0.95 -16.28
N SER A 54 4.54 -0.24 -15.48
CA SER A 54 4.31 -0.04 -14.04
C SER A 54 3.01 0.70 -13.76
N GLU A 55 2.63 1.68 -14.58
CA GLU A 55 1.38 2.44 -14.38
C GLU A 55 0.14 1.54 -14.49
N ILE A 56 0.16 0.58 -15.43
CA ILE A 56 -0.93 -0.40 -15.56
C ILE A 56 -0.91 -1.38 -14.39
N THR A 57 0.27 -1.87 -13.99
CA THR A 57 0.38 -2.83 -12.87
C THR A 57 -0.11 -2.22 -11.55
N LEU A 58 0.01 -0.90 -11.34
CA LEU A 58 -0.52 -0.22 -10.15
C LEU A 58 -2.04 -0.38 -10.00
N ILE A 59 -2.80 -0.43 -11.10
CA ILE A 59 -4.27 -0.66 -11.06
C ILE A 59 -4.56 -2.07 -10.50
N PHE A 60 -3.85 -3.07 -11.00
CA PHE A 60 -3.98 -4.44 -10.53
C PHE A 60 -3.52 -4.60 -9.06
N ILE A 61 -2.43 -3.96 -8.69
CA ILE A 61 -1.95 -3.93 -7.29
C ILE A 61 -2.99 -3.27 -6.37
N ALA A 62 -3.69 -2.21 -6.82
CA ALA A 62 -4.73 -1.56 -6.04
C ALA A 62 -5.90 -2.52 -5.69
N ILE A 63 -6.30 -3.38 -6.64
CA ILE A 63 -7.34 -4.40 -6.41
C ILE A 63 -6.85 -5.43 -5.40
N ALA A 64 -5.62 -5.94 -5.57
CA ALA A 64 -5.02 -6.90 -4.66
C ALA A 64 -4.88 -6.32 -3.23
N PHE A 65 -4.47 -5.05 -3.11
CA PHE A 65 -4.40 -4.33 -1.84
C PHE A 65 -5.77 -4.18 -1.18
N GLY A 66 -6.81 -3.87 -1.95
CA GLY A 66 -8.19 -3.83 -1.46
C GLY A 66 -8.62 -5.18 -0.88
N CYS A 67 -8.35 -6.28 -1.57
CA CYS A 67 -8.64 -7.64 -1.11
C CYS A 67 -7.85 -8.00 0.17
N ASN A 68 -6.58 -7.59 0.26
CA ASN A 68 -5.76 -7.73 1.47
C ASN A 68 -6.45 -7.06 2.66
N ILE A 69 -6.84 -5.78 2.54
CA ILE A 69 -7.47 -5.01 3.62
C ILE A 69 -8.82 -5.62 4.01
N GLY A 70 -9.68 -5.93 3.04
CA GLY A 70 -10.99 -6.52 3.30
C GLY A 70 -10.90 -7.83 4.06
N THR A 71 -10.04 -8.73 3.60
CA THR A 71 -9.80 -10.02 4.25
C THR A 71 -9.18 -9.85 5.64
N SER A 72 -8.18 -8.97 5.76
CA SER A 72 -7.47 -8.72 7.01
C SER A 72 -8.40 -8.20 8.11
N VAL A 73 -9.24 -7.21 7.81
CA VAL A 73 -10.15 -6.61 8.79
C VAL A 73 -11.21 -7.60 9.26
N VAL A 74 -11.85 -8.34 8.34
CA VAL A 74 -12.88 -9.32 8.71
C VAL A 74 -12.27 -10.46 9.51
N THR A 75 -11.13 -11.00 9.07
CA THR A 75 -10.42 -12.06 9.79
C THR A 75 -9.98 -11.61 11.18
N ALA A 76 -9.44 -10.39 11.32
CA ALA A 76 -9.01 -9.82 12.60
C ALA A 76 -10.19 -9.67 13.57
N ASN A 77 -11.36 -9.26 13.07
CA ASN A 77 -12.55 -9.12 13.87
C ASN A 77 -13.03 -10.47 14.41
N LEU A 78 -13.14 -11.49 13.55
CA LEU A 78 -13.52 -12.84 13.93
C LEU A 78 -12.50 -13.48 14.89
N PHE A 79 -11.21 -13.21 14.68
CA PHE A 79 -10.17 -13.67 15.59
C PHE A 79 -10.31 -13.01 16.98
N GLY A 80 -10.65 -11.72 17.02
CA GLY A 80 -10.95 -11.01 18.26
C GLY A 80 -12.17 -11.57 19.01
N GLN A 81 -13.21 -12.02 18.27
CA GLN A 81 -14.38 -12.70 18.81
C GLN A 81 -14.08 -14.13 19.30
N LYS A 82 -12.90 -14.66 18.99
CA LYS A 82 -12.51 -16.07 19.22
C LYS A 82 -13.34 -17.10 18.43
N GLU A 83 -13.97 -16.68 17.34
CA GLU A 83 -14.76 -17.50 16.45
C GLU A 83 -13.89 -18.24 15.42
N MET A 84 -13.08 -19.21 15.89
CA MET A 84 -12.03 -19.82 15.09
C MET A 84 -12.57 -20.60 13.88
N LYS A 85 -13.76 -21.19 13.99
CA LYS A 85 -14.43 -21.84 12.85
C LYS A 85 -14.76 -20.84 11.74
N GLN A 86 -15.26 -19.66 12.12
CA GLN A 86 -15.54 -18.58 11.16
C GLN A 86 -14.26 -17.98 10.60
N VAL A 87 -13.17 -17.90 11.37
CA VAL A 87 -11.84 -17.49 10.88
C VAL A 87 -11.40 -18.45 9.77
N HIS A 88 -11.50 -19.77 9.96
CA HIS A 88 -11.17 -20.76 8.92
C HIS A 88 -12.00 -20.53 7.65
N THR A 89 -13.33 -20.46 7.80
CA THR A 89 -14.25 -20.23 6.67
C THR A 89 -13.97 -18.89 5.97
N CYS A 90 -13.62 -17.83 6.71
CA CYS A 90 -13.25 -16.54 6.16
C CYS A 90 -11.97 -16.64 5.31
N VAL A 91 -10.95 -17.31 5.83
CA VAL A 91 -9.68 -17.53 5.13
C VAL A 91 -9.87 -18.34 3.85
N THR A 92 -10.56 -19.46 3.90
CA THR A 92 -10.80 -20.29 2.71
C THR A 92 -11.67 -19.58 1.69
N THR A 93 -12.72 -18.85 2.13
CA THR A 93 -13.55 -18.01 1.25
C THR A 93 -12.70 -16.96 0.54
N ALA A 94 -11.80 -16.26 1.26
CA ALA A 94 -10.93 -15.24 0.69
C ALA A 94 -9.97 -15.83 -0.35
N LEU A 95 -9.31 -16.96 -0.03
CA LEU A 95 -8.37 -17.60 -0.94
C LEU A 95 -9.06 -18.11 -2.21
N ILE A 96 -10.24 -18.75 -2.09
CA ILE A 96 -11.02 -19.22 -3.25
C ILE A 96 -11.45 -18.04 -4.12
N PHE A 97 -12.08 -17.03 -3.52
CA PHE A 97 -12.57 -15.86 -4.25
C PHE A 97 -11.43 -15.11 -4.93
N CYS A 98 -10.36 -14.80 -4.22
CA CYS A 98 -9.23 -14.04 -4.76
C CYS A 98 -8.41 -14.87 -5.75
N GLY A 99 -8.35 -16.19 -5.61
CA GLY A 99 -7.77 -17.08 -6.61
C GLY A 99 -8.54 -17.01 -7.94
N ILE A 100 -9.87 -17.14 -7.89
CA ILE A 100 -10.73 -17.03 -9.08
C ILE A 100 -10.64 -15.60 -9.68
N LEU A 101 -10.76 -14.57 -8.85
CA LEU A 101 -10.65 -13.17 -9.29
C LEU A 101 -9.27 -12.90 -9.93
N GLY A 102 -8.20 -13.43 -9.34
CA GLY A 102 -6.85 -13.32 -9.87
C GLY A 102 -6.71 -13.93 -11.26
N VAL A 103 -7.26 -15.12 -11.48
CA VAL A 103 -7.26 -15.79 -12.81
C VAL A 103 -8.06 -14.96 -13.82
N VAL A 104 -9.25 -14.48 -13.45
CA VAL A 104 -10.10 -13.68 -14.34
C VAL A 104 -9.40 -12.37 -14.72
N LEU A 105 -8.86 -11.64 -13.74
CA LEU A 105 -8.16 -10.37 -14.00
C LEU A 105 -6.85 -10.59 -14.76
N SER A 106 -6.12 -11.67 -14.51
CA SER A 106 -4.95 -12.07 -15.29
C SER A 106 -5.33 -12.27 -16.77
N ALA A 107 -6.34 -13.07 -17.05
CA ALA A 107 -6.81 -13.32 -18.41
C ALA A 107 -7.27 -12.04 -19.12
N VAL A 108 -8.12 -11.24 -18.46
CA VAL A 108 -8.58 -9.95 -18.99
C VAL A 108 -7.41 -9.01 -19.26
N GLY A 109 -6.50 -8.87 -18.30
CA GLY A 109 -5.35 -7.99 -18.43
C GLY A 109 -4.39 -8.40 -19.57
N ILE A 110 -4.12 -9.71 -19.74
CA ILE A 110 -3.31 -10.22 -20.85
C ILE A 110 -3.97 -9.92 -22.20
N LEU A 111 -5.28 -10.15 -22.32
CA LEU A 111 -6.03 -9.89 -23.56
C LEU A 111 -6.12 -8.39 -23.89
N THR A 112 -6.12 -7.53 -22.90
CA THR A 112 -6.26 -6.07 -23.07
C THR A 112 -4.93 -5.30 -22.96
N SER A 113 -3.81 -5.98 -22.77
CA SER A 113 -2.51 -5.37 -22.51
C SER A 113 -2.06 -4.35 -23.57
N GLU A 114 -2.17 -4.70 -24.84
CA GLU A 114 -1.80 -3.83 -25.96
C GLU A 114 -2.72 -2.60 -26.03
N TRP A 115 -4.03 -2.79 -25.85
CA TRP A 115 -5.00 -1.70 -25.80
C TRP A 115 -4.74 -0.74 -24.65
N MET A 116 -4.44 -1.25 -23.45
CA MET A 116 -4.11 -0.42 -22.29
C MET A 116 -2.83 0.40 -22.51
N LEU A 117 -1.79 -0.20 -23.12
CA LEU A 117 -0.54 0.51 -23.42
C LEU A 117 -0.75 1.57 -24.52
N THR A 118 -1.60 1.29 -25.49
CA THR A 118 -1.99 2.28 -26.53
C THR A 118 -2.72 3.48 -25.93
N LEU A 119 -3.58 3.26 -24.93
CA LEU A 119 -4.26 4.37 -24.20
C LEU A 119 -3.28 5.24 -23.39
N LEU A 120 -2.10 4.72 -23.05
CA LEU A 120 -1.05 5.47 -22.36
C LEU A 120 -0.07 6.15 -23.32
N ASP A 121 -0.39 6.19 -24.63
CA ASP A 121 0.48 6.77 -25.66
C ASP A 121 1.91 6.18 -25.62
N THR A 122 2.03 4.86 -25.34
CA THR A 122 3.33 4.18 -25.30
C THR A 122 4.03 4.26 -26.65
N PRO A 123 5.29 4.72 -26.71
CA PRO A 123 6.03 4.84 -27.96
C PRO A 123 6.16 3.49 -28.69
N VAL A 124 6.12 3.54 -30.03
CA VAL A 124 6.17 2.32 -30.87
C VAL A 124 7.43 1.51 -30.64
N GLU A 125 8.55 2.20 -30.37
CA GLU A 125 9.87 1.60 -30.10
C GLU A 125 9.87 0.71 -28.84
N THR A 126 9.11 1.09 -27.81
CA THR A 126 9.04 0.36 -26.54
C THR A 126 7.80 -0.52 -26.41
N MET A 127 6.84 -0.40 -27.33
CA MET A 127 5.54 -1.10 -27.26
C MET A 127 5.70 -2.62 -27.14
N LYS A 128 6.55 -3.22 -27.96
CA LYS A 128 6.74 -4.68 -27.97
C LYS A 128 7.27 -5.19 -26.62
N ASP A 129 8.25 -4.52 -26.06
CA ASP A 129 8.85 -4.90 -24.78
C ASP A 129 7.89 -4.63 -23.62
N SER A 130 7.13 -3.52 -23.67
CA SER A 130 6.09 -3.21 -22.68
C SER A 130 4.98 -4.25 -22.67
N VAL A 131 4.50 -4.68 -23.84
CA VAL A 131 3.48 -5.74 -23.96
C VAL A 131 4.01 -7.06 -23.40
N ALA A 132 5.23 -7.45 -23.80
CA ALA A 132 5.84 -8.69 -23.31
C ALA A 132 6.00 -8.67 -21.78
N TYR A 133 6.50 -7.56 -21.23
CA TYR A 133 6.65 -7.40 -19.79
C TYR A 133 5.32 -7.54 -19.06
N ILE A 134 4.29 -6.78 -19.50
CA ILE A 134 3.01 -6.73 -18.79
C ILE A 134 2.26 -8.05 -18.87
N GLN A 135 2.35 -8.76 -20.02
CA GLN A 135 1.74 -10.08 -20.17
C GLN A 135 2.36 -11.11 -19.22
N ILE A 136 3.68 -11.16 -19.11
CA ILE A 136 4.38 -12.05 -18.19
C ILE A 136 4.06 -11.66 -16.73
N TYR A 137 4.07 -10.37 -16.41
CA TYR A 137 3.71 -9.89 -15.09
C TYR A 137 2.27 -10.30 -14.71
N LEU A 138 1.31 -10.13 -15.62
CA LEU A 138 -0.09 -10.49 -15.39
C LEU A 138 -0.33 -12.00 -15.28
N MET A 139 0.53 -12.84 -15.89
CA MET A 139 0.52 -14.29 -15.61
C MET A 139 0.83 -14.59 -14.13
N SER A 140 1.64 -13.79 -13.47
CA SER A 140 1.92 -13.94 -12.03
C SER A 140 0.84 -13.38 -11.12
N TYR A 141 -0.12 -12.62 -11.65
CA TYR A 141 -1.05 -11.82 -10.85
C TYR A 141 -1.94 -12.65 -9.91
N VAL A 142 -2.31 -13.87 -10.30
CA VAL A 142 -3.04 -14.78 -9.41
C VAL A 142 -2.24 -15.09 -8.14
N PHE A 143 -0.93 -15.30 -8.28
CA PHE A 143 -0.04 -15.56 -7.14
C PHE A 143 0.18 -14.30 -6.29
N LEU A 144 0.28 -13.13 -6.94
CA LEU A 144 0.30 -11.83 -6.26
C LEU A 144 -0.96 -11.63 -5.40
N MET A 145 -2.14 -11.87 -5.96
CA MET A 145 -3.42 -11.79 -5.24
C MET A 145 -3.44 -12.72 -4.02
N LEU A 146 -3.06 -13.97 -4.21
CA LEU A 146 -3.02 -14.96 -3.12
C LEU A 146 -1.98 -14.58 -2.06
N TYR A 147 -0.81 -14.10 -2.47
CA TYR A 147 0.21 -13.59 -1.56
C TYR A 147 -0.31 -12.41 -0.73
N GLN A 148 -0.94 -11.44 -1.37
CA GLN A 148 -1.51 -10.25 -0.69
C GLN A 148 -2.57 -10.66 0.34
N VAL A 149 -3.48 -11.56 -0.02
CA VAL A 149 -4.50 -12.08 0.90
C VAL A 149 -3.85 -12.86 2.05
N ALA A 150 -2.87 -13.72 1.77
CA ALA A 150 -2.17 -14.48 2.79
C ALA A 150 -1.45 -13.57 3.80
N THR A 151 -0.75 -12.52 3.32
CA THR A 151 -0.09 -11.54 4.20
C THR A 151 -1.09 -10.75 5.04
N GLY A 152 -2.26 -10.42 4.48
CA GLY A 152 -3.37 -9.81 5.21
C GLY A 152 -3.89 -10.72 6.33
N ILE A 153 -4.02 -12.01 6.07
CA ILE A 153 -4.47 -13.01 7.07
C ILE A 153 -3.44 -13.16 8.18
N PHE A 154 -2.14 -13.29 7.88
CA PHE A 154 -1.10 -13.31 8.91
C PHE A 154 -1.16 -12.08 9.79
N SER A 155 -1.28 -10.90 9.17
CA SER A 155 -1.41 -9.64 9.87
C SER A 155 -2.67 -9.61 10.75
N ALA A 156 -3.80 -10.11 10.27
CA ALA A 156 -5.04 -10.21 11.02
C ALA A 156 -4.93 -11.12 12.26
N LEU A 157 -4.12 -12.17 12.17
CA LEU A 157 -3.83 -13.10 13.26
C LEU A 157 -2.71 -12.59 14.21
N GLY A 158 -2.26 -11.35 14.03
CA GLY A 158 -1.22 -10.73 14.85
C GLY A 158 0.21 -11.19 14.54
N ASP A 159 0.42 -11.84 13.40
CA ASP A 159 1.74 -12.27 12.95
C ASP A 159 2.25 -11.35 11.84
N SER A 160 3.01 -10.32 12.22
CA SER A 160 3.65 -9.40 11.29
C SER A 160 5.06 -9.86 10.85
N LYS A 161 5.63 -10.87 11.52
CA LYS A 161 6.98 -11.35 11.22
C LYS A 161 7.00 -12.26 10.00
N THR A 162 6.03 -13.15 9.88
CA THR A 162 5.95 -14.10 8.75
C THR A 162 5.85 -13.38 7.40
N PRO A 163 4.97 -12.38 7.19
CA PRO A 163 4.98 -11.56 5.97
C PRO A 163 6.31 -10.86 5.71
N PHE A 164 6.96 -10.34 6.76
CA PHE A 164 8.27 -9.70 6.65
C PHE A 164 9.32 -10.67 6.09
N TYR A 165 9.43 -11.89 6.65
CA TYR A 165 10.40 -12.88 6.18
C TYR A 165 10.12 -13.30 4.74
N PHE A 166 8.85 -13.50 4.36
CA PHE A 166 8.50 -13.84 2.98
C PHE A 166 8.93 -12.74 2.01
N LEU A 167 8.65 -11.49 2.34
CA LEU A 167 9.04 -10.38 1.48
C LEU A 167 10.55 -10.21 1.42
N ALA A 168 11.25 -10.30 2.54
CA ALA A 168 12.71 -10.16 2.58
C ALA A 168 13.41 -11.24 1.73
N VAL A 169 13.02 -12.50 1.91
CA VAL A 169 13.58 -13.61 1.12
C VAL A 169 13.24 -13.46 -0.35
N SER A 170 11.98 -13.17 -0.67
CA SER A 170 11.53 -12.99 -2.05
C SER A 170 12.27 -11.84 -2.75
N SER A 171 12.40 -10.68 -2.09
CA SER A 171 13.08 -9.51 -2.66
C SER A 171 14.56 -9.78 -2.93
N ILE A 172 15.25 -10.41 -1.97
CA ILE A 172 16.67 -10.77 -2.16
C ILE A 172 16.82 -11.78 -3.30
N THR A 173 15.99 -12.83 -3.31
CA THR A 173 16.02 -13.85 -4.37
C THR A 173 15.75 -13.25 -5.73
N ASN A 174 14.77 -12.35 -5.82
CA ASN A 174 14.42 -11.71 -7.08
C ASN A 174 15.58 -10.90 -7.66
N ILE A 175 16.32 -10.12 -6.87
CA ILE A 175 17.50 -9.39 -7.34
C ILE A 175 18.52 -10.33 -7.97
N PHE A 176 18.79 -11.50 -7.36
CA PHE A 176 19.71 -12.47 -7.92
C PHE A 176 19.18 -13.09 -9.22
N VAL A 177 17.88 -13.41 -9.27
CA VAL A 177 17.26 -14.01 -10.47
C VAL A 177 17.18 -13.00 -11.61
N ASP A 178 16.91 -11.72 -11.32
CA ASP A 178 16.95 -10.64 -12.32
C ASP A 178 18.32 -10.53 -12.97
N ILE A 179 19.39 -10.48 -12.16
CA ILE A 179 20.76 -10.42 -12.68
C ILE A 179 21.08 -11.65 -13.52
N LEU A 180 20.71 -12.83 -13.05
CA LEU A 180 20.94 -14.09 -13.76
C LEU A 180 20.22 -14.12 -15.12
N PHE A 181 18.95 -13.73 -15.18
CA PHE A 181 18.16 -13.76 -16.40
C PHE A 181 18.57 -12.68 -17.40
N VAL A 182 18.89 -11.49 -16.90
CA VAL A 182 19.24 -10.36 -17.77
C VAL A 182 20.69 -10.44 -18.22
N ARG A 183 21.63 -10.67 -17.29
CA ARG A 183 23.07 -10.65 -17.58
C ARG A 183 23.57 -11.96 -18.19
N ASP A 184 23.23 -13.09 -17.57
CA ASP A 184 23.84 -14.38 -17.95
C ASP A 184 23.03 -15.10 -19.03
N PHE A 185 21.71 -15.02 -19.01
CA PHE A 185 20.83 -15.61 -20.03
C PHE A 185 20.42 -14.63 -21.12
N HIS A 186 20.81 -13.35 -21.04
CA HIS A 186 20.54 -12.31 -22.05
C HIS A 186 19.07 -12.20 -22.47
N MET A 187 18.13 -12.40 -21.51
CA MET A 187 16.70 -12.42 -21.80
C MET A 187 16.08 -11.02 -22.01
N GLY A 188 16.85 -9.94 -21.78
CA GLY A 188 16.33 -8.57 -21.92
C GLY A 188 15.19 -8.25 -20.97
N VAL A 189 14.24 -7.39 -21.41
CA VAL A 189 13.07 -6.96 -20.63
C VAL A 189 12.20 -8.14 -20.17
N PRO A 190 11.90 -9.16 -20.99
CA PRO A 190 11.20 -10.36 -20.53
C PRO A 190 11.90 -11.08 -19.38
N GLY A 191 13.24 -10.99 -19.26
CA GLY A 191 13.99 -11.60 -18.16
C GLY A 191 13.59 -11.03 -16.79
N VAL A 192 13.48 -9.72 -16.68
CA VAL A 192 13.01 -9.04 -15.47
C VAL A 192 11.57 -9.49 -15.11
N ALA A 193 10.69 -9.56 -16.11
CA ALA A 193 9.32 -10.00 -15.90
C ALA A 193 9.23 -11.46 -15.44
N TRP A 194 10.03 -12.36 -16.00
CA TRP A 194 10.11 -13.78 -15.62
C TRP A 194 10.68 -13.97 -14.21
N ALA A 195 11.68 -13.19 -13.83
CA ALA A 195 12.23 -13.24 -12.47
C ALA A 195 11.15 -12.84 -11.44
N THR A 196 10.41 -11.75 -11.72
CA THR A 196 9.27 -11.33 -10.91
C THR A 196 8.19 -12.42 -10.87
N PHE A 197 7.83 -13.01 -12.01
CA PHE A 197 6.86 -14.11 -12.08
C PHE A 197 7.25 -15.29 -11.18
N LEU A 198 8.49 -15.76 -11.27
CA LEU A 198 8.96 -16.89 -10.47
C LEU A 198 8.96 -16.59 -8.98
N CYS A 199 9.50 -15.44 -8.59
CA CYS A 199 9.58 -15.05 -7.18
C CYS A 199 8.20 -14.83 -6.56
N GLN A 200 7.28 -14.20 -7.26
CA GLN A 200 5.90 -14.00 -6.80
C GLN A 200 5.13 -15.32 -6.73
N SER A 201 5.29 -16.20 -7.73
CA SER A 201 4.61 -17.50 -7.77
C SER A 201 5.04 -18.37 -6.59
N ILE A 202 6.34 -18.50 -6.36
CA ILE A 202 6.88 -19.28 -5.23
C ILE A 202 6.40 -18.68 -3.91
N SER A 203 6.52 -17.37 -3.75
CA SER A 203 6.12 -16.67 -2.52
C SER A 203 4.62 -16.80 -2.26
N GLY A 204 3.79 -16.68 -3.29
CA GLY A 204 2.34 -16.83 -3.19
C GLY A 204 1.95 -18.25 -2.77
N ILE A 205 2.51 -19.28 -3.41
CA ILE A 205 2.23 -20.68 -3.08
C ILE A 205 2.67 -20.99 -1.63
N VAL A 206 3.89 -20.60 -1.27
CA VAL A 206 4.43 -20.82 0.08
C VAL A 206 3.57 -20.10 1.14
N ALA A 207 3.20 -18.85 0.90
CA ALA A 207 2.37 -18.08 1.80
C ALA A 207 1.00 -18.74 2.03
N VAL A 208 0.34 -19.22 0.97
CA VAL A 208 -0.94 -19.94 1.05
C VAL A 208 -0.81 -21.23 1.86
N ILE A 209 0.22 -22.04 1.60
CA ILE A 209 0.47 -23.29 2.34
C ILE A 209 0.63 -22.99 3.84
N PHE A 210 1.43 -21.98 4.18
CA PHE A 210 1.66 -21.61 5.59
C PHE A 210 0.38 -21.06 6.24
N VAL A 211 -0.43 -20.25 5.54
CA VAL A 211 -1.72 -19.76 6.06
C VAL A 211 -2.67 -20.93 6.34
N LEU A 212 -2.85 -21.83 5.37
CA LEU A 212 -3.74 -22.98 5.53
C LEU A 212 -3.31 -23.89 6.68
N LYS A 213 -2.01 -24.20 6.78
CA LYS A 213 -1.45 -24.95 7.89
C LYS A 213 -1.74 -24.27 9.23
N LYS A 214 -1.47 -22.95 9.31
CA LYS A 214 -1.65 -22.18 10.54
C LYS A 214 -3.09 -22.11 11.00
N VAL A 215 -4.03 -21.93 10.08
CA VAL A 215 -5.45 -21.86 10.38
C VAL A 215 -6.00 -23.24 10.74
N HIS A 216 -5.53 -24.31 10.08
CA HIS A 216 -5.89 -25.68 10.42
C HIS A 216 -5.46 -26.08 11.85
N GLU A 217 -4.25 -25.71 12.25
CA GLU A 217 -3.73 -25.90 13.61
C GLU A 217 -4.63 -25.25 14.68
N VAL A 218 -5.21 -24.08 14.36
CA VAL A 218 -6.06 -23.32 15.29
C VAL A 218 -7.44 -23.92 15.45
N VAL A 219 -7.99 -24.53 14.39
CA VAL A 219 -9.33 -25.13 14.41
C VAL A 219 -9.31 -26.55 14.97
N GLY A 220 -8.13 -27.19 15.11
CA GLY A 220 -8.01 -28.51 15.71
C GLY A 220 -8.63 -29.63 14.87
N GLY A 221 -8.73 -29.46 13.55
CA GLY A 221 -9.25 -30.49 12.63
C GLY A 221 -10.77 -30.60 12.53
N GLU A 222 -11.53 -29.71 13.16
CA GLU A 222 -12.98 -29.69 13.01
C GLU A 222 -13.42 -29.34 11.58
N LYS A 223 -14.49 -29.96 11.10
CA LYS A 223 -15.07 -29.64 9.78
C LYS A 223 -15.69 -28.24 9.79
N CYS A 224 -15.20 -27.37 8.90
CA CYS A 224 -15.73 -26.03 8.69
C CYS A 224 -16.22 -25.87 7.24
N PRO A 225 -17.22 -25.04 6.99
CA PRO A 225 -17.60 -24.67 5.62
C PRO A 225 -16.40 -24.05 4.89
N LEU A 226 -16.17 -24.45 3.65
CA LEU A 226 -15.06 -23.91 2.84
C LEU A 226 -15.36 -22.51 2.27
N PHE A 227 -16.65 -22.18 2.11
CA PHE A 227 -17.08 -20.92 1.51
C PHE A 227 -18.31 -20.35 2.21
N SER A 228 -18.33 -19.03 2.40
CA SER A 228 -19.45 -18.28 2.95
C SER A 228 -19.68 -16.98 2.18
N GLY A 229 -20.82 -16.88 1.49
CA GLY A 229 -21.21 -15.67 0.77
C GLY A 229 -21.42 -14.47 1.71
N VAL A 230 -21.82 -14.71 2.96
CA VAL A 230 -21.99 -13.66 3.98
C VAL A 230 -20.63 -13.05 4.35
N LEU A 231 -19.63 -13.89 4.60
CA LEU A 231 -18.27 -13.41 4.91
C LEU A 231 -17.64 -12.73 3.70
N LEU A 232 -17.85 -13.27 2.49
CA LEU A 232 -17.40 -12.62 1.27
C LEU A 232 -18.00 -11.21 1.12
N LYS A 233 -19.31 -11.06 1.32
CA LYS A 233 -19.96 -9.74 1.28
C LYS A 233 -19.34 -8.77 2.28
N LYS A 234 -19.07 -9.21 3.51
CA LYS A 234 -18.41 -8.39 4.54
C LYS A 234 -17.00 -7.96 4.09
N MET A 235 -16.23 -8.86 3.47
CA MET A 235 -14.91 -8.54 2.93
C MET A 235 -15.01 -7.53 1.76
N LEU A 236 -15.95 -7.72 0.83
CA LEU A 236 -16.11 -6.86 -0.35
C LEU A 236 -16.55 -5.43 0.02
N ILE A 237 -17.38 -5.25 1.04
CA ILE A 237 -17.76 -3.93 1.56
C ILE A 237 -16.53 -3.11 1.99
N ILE A 238 -15.45 -3.76 2.39
CA ILE A 238 -14.20 -3.10 2.78
C ILE A 238 -13.22 -3.08 1.60
N ALA A 239 -13.11 -4.18 0.87
CA ALA A 239 -12.15 -4.35 -0.21
C ALA A 239 -12.39 -3.38 -1.38
N ILE A 240 -13.64 -3.27 -1.83
CA ILE A 240 -13.98 -2.44 -2.99
C ILE A 240 -13.67 -0.94 -2.73
N PRO A 241 -14.14 -0.33 -1.62
CA PRO A 241 -13.77 1.06 -1.34
C PRO A 241 -12.26 1.27 -1.18
N SER A 242 -11.54 0.30 -0.59
CA SER A 242 -10.08 0.38 -0.43
C SER A 242 -9.35 0.32 -1.77
N ALA A 243 -9.79 -0.54 -2.69
CA ALA A 243 -9.24 -0.62 -4.04
C ALA A 243 -9.52 0.66 -4.84
N ILE A 244 -10.75 1.15 -4.80
CA ILE A 244 -11.16 2.42 -5.43
C ILE A 244 -10.30 3.57 -4.89
N GLN A 245 -10.16 3.68 -3.59
CA GLN A 245 -9.34 4.74 -2.96
C GLN A 245 -7.89 4.69 -3.46
N GLN A 246 -7.28 3.51 -3.52
CA GLN A 246 -5.90 3.35 -4.00
C GLN A 246 -5.77 3.75 -5.49
N SER A 247 -6.75 3.39 -6.32
CA SER A 247 -6.79 3.78 -7.74
C SER A 247 -6.95 5.29 -7.90
N PHE A 248 -7.80 5.93 -7.09
CA PHE A 248 -7.96 7.40 -7.13
C PHE A 248 -6.68 8.14 -6.71
N ILE A 249 -5.90 7.60 -5.78
CA ILE A 249 -4.59 8.17 -5.41
C ILE A 249 -3.67 8.18 -6.63
N SER A 250 -3.60 7.08 -7.38
CA SER A 250 -2.78 6.99 -8.59
C SER A 250 -3.22 7.99 -9.65
N VAL A 251 -4.51 8.09 -9.93
CA VAL A 251 -5.07 9.08 -10.88
C VAL A 251 -4.76 10.50 -10.43
N GLY A 252 -4.93 10.81 -9.16
CA GLY A 252 -4.63 12.14 -8.62
C GLY A 252 -3.15 12.50 -8.76
N ASN A 253 -2.25 11.56 -8.54
CA ASN A 253 -0.81 11.77 -8.74
C ASN A 253 -0.47 12.02 -10.21
N ILE A 254 -1.10 11.31 -11.16
CA ILE A 254 -0.93 11.56 -12.61
C ILE A 254 -1.37 12.98 -12.98
N LEU A 255 -2.51 13.44 -12.45
CA LEU A 255 -3.00 14.81 -12.71
C LEU A 255 -2.07 15.89 -12.17
N VAL A 256 -1.52 15.70 -10.97
CA VAL A 256 -0.52 16.60 -10.38
C VAL A 256 0.79 16.57 -11.20
N GLN A 257 1.23 15.37 -11.64
CA GLN A 257 2.40 15.22 -12.50
C GLN A 257 2.25 15.98 -13.81
N ARG A 258 1.06 15.97 -14.41
CA ARG A 258 0.78 16.74 -15.64
C ARG A 258 1.00 18.24 -15.45
N VAL A 259 0.62 18.80 -14.30
CA VAL A 259 0.87 20.20 -13.98
C VAL A 259 2.39 20.45 -13.86
N ILE A 260 3.11 19.57 -13.18
CA ILE A 260 4.57 19.69 -12.97
C ILE A 260 5.32 19.61 -14.30
N ASN A 261 4.89 18.75 -15.21
CA ASN A 261 5.51 18.62 -16.53
C ASN A 261 5.49 19.92 -17.34
N GLY A 262 4.52 20.80 -17.09
CA GLY A 262 4.44 22.13 -17.71
C GLY A 262 5.54 23.10 -17.27
N PHE A 263 6.30 22.79 -16.21
CA PHE A 263 7.40 23.62 -15.68
C PHE A 263 8.78 23.22 -16.18
N GLY A 264 8.87 22.22 -17.05
CA GLY A 264 10.13 21.81 -17.67
C GLY A 264 10.87 20.66 -16.97
N THR A 265 11.96 20.23 -17.61
CA THR A 265 12.65 18.97 -17.25
C THR A 265 13.34 19.03 -15.88
N ALA A 266 13.90 20.20 -15.49
CA ALA A 266 14.50 20.37 -14.17
C ALA A 266 13.46 20.19 -13.05
N CYS A 267 12.25 20.75 -13.21
CA CYS A 267 11.15 20.56 -12.26
C CYS A 267 10.68 19.11 -12.20
N MET A 268 10.58 18.44 -13.33
CA MET A 268 10.23 17.01 -13.40
C MET A 268 11.26 16.15 -12.67
N GLY A 269 12.56 16.37 -12.92
CA GLY A 269 13.65 15.62 -12.28
C GLY A 269 13.69 15.82 -10.77
N GLY A 270 13.64 17.08 -10.33
CA GLY A 270 13.64 17.44 -8.91
C GLY A 270 12.45 16.88 -8.16
N TYR A 271 11.24 17.00 -8.71
CA TYR A 271 10.06 16.40 -8.12
C TYR A 271 10.14 14.86 -8.06
N THR A 272 10.62 14.23 -9.15
CA THR A 272 10.76 12.76 -9.19
C THR A 272 11.71 12.24 -8.10
N ALA A 273 12.81 12.95 -7.83
CA ALA A 273 13.71 12.62 -6.74
C ALA A 273 13.04 12.80 -5.37
N ALA A 274 12.39 13.94 -5.16
CA ALA A 274 11.78 14.31 -3.89
C ALA A 274 10.54 13.43 -3.56
N ILE A 275 9.74 13.08 -4.56
CA ILE A 275 8.54 12.23 -4.35
C ILE A 275 8.91 10.80 -3.95
N LYS A 276 10.06 10.27 -4.38
CA LYS A 276 10.55 8.96 -3.90
C LYS A 276 10.81 8.99 -2.40
N LEU A 277 11.42 10.05 -1.89
CA LEU A 277 11.64 10.26 -0.44
C LEU A 277 10.30 10.42 0.29
N ASN A 278 9.40 11.26 -0.22
CA ASN A 278 8.06 11.44 0.34
C ASN A 278 7.28 10.11 0.39
N ASN A 279 7.31 9.31 -0.66
CA ASN A 279 6.65 8.01 -0.71
C ASN A 279 7.25 7.02 0.30
N MET A 280 8.56 7.05 0.55
CA MET A 280 9.20 6.26 1.60
C MET A 280 8.58 6.58 2.98
N PHE A 281 8.38 7.85 3.30
CA PHE A 281 7.71 8.29 4.51
C PHE A 281 6.24 7.84 4.54
N VAL A 282 5.46 8.19 3.51
CA VAL A 282 4.02 7.89 3.43
C VAL A 282 3.76 6.39 3.55
N THR A 283 4.52 5.56 2.83
CA THR A 283 4.38 4.10 2.86
C THR A 283 4.71 3.54 4.24
N SER A 284 5.74 4.08 4.90
CA SER A 284 6.14 3.68 6.26
C SER A 284 5.04 3.96 7.30
N VAL A 285 4.42 5.14 7.24
CA VAL A 285 3.31 5.48 8.13
C VAL A 285 2.04 4.71 7.76
N THR A 286 1.81 4.44 6.48
CA THR A 286 0.68 3.61 6.03
C THR A 286 0.76 2.18 6.55
N ALA A 287 1.96 1.59 6.65
CA ALA A 287 2.12 0.26 7.28
C ALA A 287 1.75 0.28 8.77
N LEU A 288 2.12 1.33 9.49
CA LEU A 288 1.67 1.52 10.86
C LEU A 288 0.15 1.68 10.92
N GLY A 289 -0.45 2.40 9.95
CA GLY A 289 -1.90 2.53 9.76
C GLY A 289 -2.60 1.19 9.50
N ASN A 290 -1.98 0.28 8.74
CA ASN A 290 -2.48 -1.08 8.56
C ASN A 290 -2.38 -1.90 9.86
N GLY A 291 -1.32 -1.68 10.63
CA GLY A 291 -1.14 -2.29 11.95
C GLY A 291 -2.26 -1.88 12.92
N ILE A 292 -2.56 -0.59 12.99
CA ILE A 292 -3.63 -0.08 13.87
C ILE A 292 -5.01 -0.51 13.39
N SER A 293 -5.21 -0.72 12.07
CA SER A 293 -6.44 -1.27 11.51
C SER A 293 -6.73 -2.68 12.07
N ASN A 294 -5.76 -3.58 12.02
CA ASN A 294 -5.88 -4.92 12.57
C ASN A 294 -6.05 -4.92 14.10
N TYR A 295 -5.30 -4.08 14.80
CA TYR A 295 -5.45 -3.88 16.24
C TYR A 295 -6.87 -3.43 16.59
N THR A 296 -7.40 -2.45 15.88
CA THR A 296 -8.75 -1.93 16.08
C THR A 296 -9.79 -3.03 15.83
N SER A 297 -9.68 -3.75 14.73
CA SER A 297 -10.63 -4.79 14.36
C SER A 297 -10.64 -5.94 15.37
N GLN A 298 -9.47 -6.43 15.83
CA GLN A 298 -9.42 -7.45 16.90
C GLN A 298 -10.04 -6.95 18.21
N ASN A 299 -9.76 -5.72 18.63
CA ASN A 299 -10.31 -5.19 19.89
C ASN A 299 -11.82 -4.93 19.82
N LEU A 300 -12.34 -4.50 18.66
CA LEU A 300 -13.79 -4.40 18.43
C LEU A 300 -14.45 -5.77 18.45
N GLY A 301 -13.85 -6.76 17.79
CA GLY A 301 -14.32 -8.15 17.84
C GLY A 301 -14.39 -8.69 19.27
N ALA A 302 -13.40 -8.38 20.09
CA ALA A 302 -13.35 -8.76 21.50
C ALA A 302 -14.24 -7.89 22.43
N GLY A 303 -14.98 -6.92 21.90
CA GLY A 303 -15.81 -6.00 22.70
C GLY A 303 -15.02 -4.99 23.55
N LYS A 304 -13.73 -4.81 23.30
CA LYS A 304 -12.83 -3.95 24.09
C LYS A 304 -12.76 -2.53 23.54
N ASN A 305 -13.89 -1.81 23.54
CA ASN A 305 -14.04 -0.50 22.91
C ASN A 305 -13.07 0.57 23.46
N GLU A 306 -12.84 0.60 24.76
CA GLU A 306 -11.88 1.54 25.36
C GLU A 306 -10.44 1.30 24.87
N ARG A 307 -10.07 0.04 24.63
CA ARG A 307 -8.75 -0.26 24.08
C ARG A 307 -8.56 0.27 22.67
N VAL A 308 -9.61 0.36 21.86
CA VAL A 308 -9.56 1.01 20.53
C VAL A 308 -9.18 2.48 20.67
N ARG A 309 -9.78 3.20 21.63
CA ARG A 309 -9.44 4.60 21.90
C ARG A 309 -8.00 4.78 22.39
N HIS A 310 -7.56 3.93 23.31
CA HIS A 310 -6.17 3.94 23.78
C HIS A 310 -5.19 3.56 22.69
N GLY A 311 -5.54 2.59 21.83
CA GLY A 311 -4.77 2.19 20.66
C GLY A 311 -4.63 3.33 19.65
N CYS A 312 -5.71 4.03 19.36
CA CYS A 312 -5.70 5.21 18.49
C CYS A 312 -4.72 6.28 19.01
N ARG A 313 -4.82 6.65 20.30
CA ARG A 313 -3.90 7.62 20.93
C ARG A 313 -2.44 7.16 20.83
N SER A 314 -2.18 5.90 21.18
CA SER A 314 -0.82 5.34 21.08
C SER A 314 -0.31 5.31 19.65
N GLY A 315 -1.15 4.90 18.69
CA GLY A 315 -0.81 4.90 17.27
C GLY A 315 -0.49 6.29 16.74
N VAL A 316 -1.32 7.27 17.09
CA VAL A 316 -1.09 8.70 16.76
C VAL A 316 0.25 9.16 17.32
N THR A 317 0.54 8.88 18.60
CA THR A 317 1.83 9.26 19.21
C THR A 317 3.01 8.62 18.48
N ILE A 318 2.96 7.31 18.19
CA ILE A 318 4.02 6.60 17.45
C ILE A 318 4.15 7.19 16.03
N GLY A 319 3.04 7.40 15.33
CA GLY A 319 3.02 7.98 13.99
C GLY A 319 3.61 9.39 13.96
N MET A 320 3.23 10.25 14.90
CA MET A 320 3.77 11.61 15.04
C MET A 320 5.28 11.60 15.33
N THR A 321 5.74 10.71 16.21
CA THR A 321 7.18 10.56 16.51
C THR A 321 7.94 10.15 15.24
N MET A 322 7.42 9.18 14.49
CA MET A 322 8.00 8.76 13.22
C MET A 322 7.96 9.91 12.19
N GLY A 323 6.83 10.61 12.08
CA GLY A 323 6.70 11.80 11.23
C GLY A 323 7.70 12.89 11.59
N ALA A 324 7.94 13.15 12.87
CA ALA A 324 8.93 14.11 13.33
C ALA A 324 10.36 13.70 12.95
N ILE A 325 10.71 12.42 13.12
CA ILE A 325 12.03 11.91 12.72
C ILE A 325 12.25 12.08 11.21
N PHE A 326 11.29 11.64 10.38
CA PHE A 326 11.37 11.82 8.93
C PHE A 326 11.39 13.30 8.54
N ALA A 327 10.59 14.15 9.20
CA ALA A 327 10.58 15.59 8.93
C ALA A 327 11.94 16.21 9.19
N VAL A 328 12.56 15.94 10.33
CA VAL A 328 13.90 16.47 10.66
C VAL A 328 14.95 15.95 9.68
N VAL A 329 14.97 14.64 9.41
CA VAL A 329 15.96 14.04 8.50
C VAL A 329 15.80 14.58 7.09
N PHE A 330 14.59 14.64 6.55
CA PHE A 330 14.38 15.08 5.17
C PHE A 330 14.46 16.60 5.02
N TYR A 331 14.21 17.38 6.07
CA TYR A 331 14.42 18.81 6.06
C TYR A 331 15.89 19.18 6.12
N VAL A 332 16.65 18.62 7.08
CA VAL A 332 18.07 18.95 7.29
C VAL A 332 18.95 18.38 6.18
N PHE A 333 18.67 17.15 5.75
CA PHE A 333 19.46 16.48 4.71
C PHE A 333 18.78 16.50 3.34
N ALA A 334 17.86 17.45 3.08
CA ALA A 334 17.14 17.55 1.80
C ALA A 334 18.09 17.54 0.61
N LYS A 335 19.11 18.42 0.62
CA LYS A 335 20.04 18.57 -0.50
C LYS A 335 20.84 17.32 -0.82
N PRO A 336 21.58 16.68 0.11
CA PRO A 336 22.30 15.44 -0.18
C PRO A 336 21.38 14.28 -0.55
N LEU A 337 20.18 14.18 0.05
CA LEU A 337 19.23 13.12 -0.27
C LEU A 337 18.65 13.27 -1.68
N VAL A 338 18.25 14.49 -2.10
CA VAL A 338 17.75 14.73 -3.45
C VAL A 338 18.88 14.55 -4.47
N TYR A 339 20.08 15.09 -4.18
CA TYR A 339 21.24 14.96 -5.05
C TYR A 339 21.59 13.49 -5.34
N ALA A 340 21.44 12.59 -4.38
CA ALA A 340 21.71 11.17 -4.56
C ALA A 340 20.81 10.48 -5.62
N PHE A 341 19.67 11.09 -5.99
CA PHE A 341 18.77 10.60 -7.04
C PHE A 341 18.92 11.31 -8.39
N ILE A 342 19.77 12.32 -8.49
CA ILE A 342 19.99 13.12 -9.71
C ILE A 342 21.38 12.80 -10.26
N SER A 343 21.41 11.96 -11.30
CA SER A 343 22.65 11.40 -11.86
C SER A 343 23.44 12.36 -12.75
N ASP A 344 22.79 13.37 -13.33
CA ASP A 344 23.40 14.34 -14.24
C ASP A 344 23.97 15.60 -13.56
N GLY A 345 23.89 15.67 -12.21
CA GLY A 345 24.39 16.78 -11.41
C GLY A 345 23.64 18.10 -11.63
N ASN A 346 22.42 18.07 -12.20
CA ASN A 346 21.61 19.26 -12.45
C ASN A 346 21.18 19.91 -11.12
N LEU A 347 21.89 21.02 -10.75
CA LEU A 347 21.65 21.74 -9.50
C LEU A 347 20.27 22.40 -9.45
N GLU A 348 19.72 22.83 -10.59
CA GLU A 348 18.37 23.40 -10.64
C GLU A 348 17.33 22.34 -10.24
N ALA A 349 17.44 21.13 -10.75
CA ALA A 349 16.57 20.01 -10.34
C ALA A 349 16.75 19.67 -8.85
N VAL A 350 17.97 19.73 -8.31
CA VAL A 350 18.21 19.56 -6.88
C VAL A 350 17.46 20.60 -6.06
N ASP A 351 17.58 21.88 -6.44
CA ASP A 351 16.95 22.98 -5.70
C ASP A 351 15.41 22.88 -5.73
N VAL A 352 14.81 22.46 -6.85
CA VAL A 352 13.37 22.17 -6.95
C VAL A 352 12.95 21.06 -6.00
N GLY A 353 13.69 19.96 -5.95
CA GLY A 353 13.38 18.84 -5.05
C GLY A 353 13.54 19.22 -3.57
N VAL A 354 14.55 20.02 -3.24
CA VAL A 354 14.77 20.57 -1.89
C VAL A 354 13.61 21.50 -1.50
N ASP A 355 13.17 22.39 -2.40
CA ASP A 355 12.06 23.31 -2.16
C ASP A 355 10.76 22.53 -1.85
N PHE A 356 10.47 21.47 -2.62
CA PHE A 356 9.36 20.58 -2.33
C PHE A 356 9.45 19.98 -0.91
N LEU A 357 10.60 19.36 -0.56
CA LEU A 357 10.77 18.73 0.74
C LEU A 357 10.64 19.75 1.88
N HIS A 358 11.22 20.94 1.75
CA HIS A 358 11.13 21.98 2.77
C HIS A 358 9.68 22.45 3.02
N ILE A 359 8.83 22.44 1.98
CA ILE A 359 7.42 22.80 2.10
C ILE A 359 6.58 21.67 2.74
N VAL A 360 6.81 20.41 2.36
CA VAL A 360 5.91 19.31 2.78
C VAL A 360 6.32 18.65 4.08
N THR A 361 7.62 18.54 4.39
CA THR A 361 8.11 17.80 5.56
C THR A 361 7.63 18.33 6.92
N PRO A 362 7.46 19.65 7.15
CA PRO A 362 6.89 20.15 8.40
C PRO A 362 5.51 19.60 8.71
N PHE A 363 4.78 19.16 7.69
CA PHE A 363 3.42 18.62 7.81
C PHE A 363 3.37 17.11 8.00
N TYR A 364 4.50 16.40 7.98
CA TYR A 364 4.55 14.94 8.14
C TYR A 364 3.98 14.46 9.48
N MET A 365 4.18 15.21 10.56
CA MET A 365 3.56 14.89 11.85
C MET A 365 2.03 14.92 11.75
N PHE A 366 1.50 15.91 11.07
CA PHE A 366 0.05 16.07 10.87
C PHE A 366 -0.49 14.97 9.96
N LEU A 367 0.17 14.67 8.84
CA LEU A 367 -0.23 13.57 7.96
C LEU A 367 -0.23 12.22 8.69
N SER A 368 0.70 12.02 9.62
CA SER A 368 0.72 10.81 10.46
C SER A 368 -0.55 10.66 11.30
N ILE A 369 -1.10 11.76 11.83
CA ILE A 369 -2.38 11.73 12.57
C ILE A 369 -3.49 11.19 11.66
N LYS A 370 -3.61 11.75 10.45
CA LYS A 370 -4.59 11.32 9.46
C LYS A 370 -4.48 9.81 9.18
N LEU A 371 -3.30 9.35 8.81
CA LEU A 371 -3.08 7.96 8.43
C LEU A 371 -3.38 6.97 9.58
N MET A 372 -3.13 7.37 10.83
CA MET A 372 -3.48 6.56 11.99
C MET A 372 -5.00 6.51 12.21
N VAL A 373 -5.68 7.65 12.12
CA VAL A 373 -7.14 7.73 12.27
C VAL A 373 -7.84 6.98 11.14
N ASP A 374 -7.35 7.12 9.90
CA ASP A 374 -7.83 6.38 8.73
C ASP A 374 -7.67 4.86 8.93
N GLY A 375 -6.57 4.42 9.54
CA GLY A 375 -6.35 3.03 9.92
C GLY A 375 -7.39 2.52 10.92
N VAL A 376 -7.74 3.32 11.94
CA VAL A 376 -8.80 3.00 12.91
C VAL A 376 -10.17 2.90 12.21
N GLN A 377 -10.50 3.84 11.33
CA GLN A 377 -11.77 3.81 10.59
C GLN A 377 -11.89 2.58 9.70
N ARG A 378 -10.82 2.19 9.00
CA ARG A 378 -10.76 0.94 8.21
C ARG A 378 -10.95 -0.29 9.10
N GLY A 379 -10.23 -0.37 10.23
CA GLY A 379 -10.35 -1.47 11.17
C GLY A 379 -11.72 -1.56 11.83
N ALA A 380 -12.45 -0.46 11.91
CA ALA A 380 -13.84 -0.40 12.36
C ALA A 380 -14.86 -0.62 11.21
N ALA A 381 -14.41 -0.96 10.00
CA ALA A 381 -15.23 -1.11 8.79
C ALA A 381 -16.05 0.16 8.43
N ARG A 382 -15.59 1.34 8.84
CA ARG A 382 -16.26 2.62 8.58
C ARG A 382 -15.76 3.23 7.26
N MET A 383 -16.00 2.50 6.18
CA MET A 383 -15.38 2.79 4.89
C MET A 383 -15.87 4.11 4.27
N LEU A 384 -17.14 4.49 4.49
CA LEU A 384 -17.67 5.76 3.96
C LEU A 384 -16.91 6.96 4.56
N GLN A 385 -16.72 6.97 5.87
CA GLN A 385 -16.01 8.04 6.59
C GLN A 385 -14.56 8.15 6.14
N PHE A 386 -13.89 7.00 6.02
CA PHE A 386 -12.55 6.89 5.49
C PHE A 386 -12.44 7.43 4.07
N MET A 387 -13.36 7.05 3.18
CA MET A 387 -13.39 7.53 1.79
C MET A 387 -13.62 9.04 1.71
N ILE A 388 -14.59 9.59 2.45
CA ILE A 388 -14.87 11.03 2.45
C ILE A 388 -13.60 11.81 2.79
N ALA A 389 -12.90 11.45 3.87
CA ALA A 389 -11.70 12.17 4.29
C ALA A 389 -10.57 12.07 3.25
N THR A 390 -10.35 10.86 2.69
CA THR A 390 -9.23 10.63 1.77
C THR A 390 -9.49 11.19 0.37
N LEU A 391 -10.71 11.04 -0.15
CA LEU A 391 -11.05 11.58 -1.48
C LEU A 391 -11.14 13.11 -1.46
N SER A 392 -11.59 13.71 -0.35
CA SER A 392 -11.61 15.18 -0.20
C SER A 392 -10.20 15.76 -0.19
N ASP A 393 -9.25 15.14 0.54
CA ASP A 393 -7.82 15.51 0.53
C ASP A 393 -7.27 15.47 -0.90
N LEU A 394 -7.46 14.35 -1.60
CA LEU A 394 -6.94 14.14 -2.93
C LEU A 394 -7.54 15.10 -3.96
N PHE A 395 -8.87 15.25 -3.95
CA PHE A 395 -9.58 16.18 -4.82
C PHE A 395 -9.09 17.61 -4.62
N LEU A 396 -9.00 18.05 -3.36
CA LEU A 396 -8.54 19.40 -3.05
C LEU A 396 -7.09 19.62 -3.50
N ARG A 397 -6.20 18.64 -3.29
CA ARG A 397 -4.81 18.69 -3.75
C ARG A 397 -4.72 18.87 -5.27
N VAL A 398 -5.50 18.11 -6.04
CA VAL A 398 -5.53 18.24 -7.51
C VAL A 398 -6.05 19.61 -7.91
N VAL A 399 -7.21 20.03 -7.42
CA VAL A 399 -7.81 21.34 -7.74
C VAL A 399 -6.88 22.49 -7.40
N LEU A 400 -6.30 22.49 -6.19
CA LEU A 400 -5.38 23.53 -5.77
C LEU A 400 -4.09 23.54 -6.59
N SER A 401 -3.59 22.38 -7.04
CA SER A 401 -2.42 22.34 -7.94
C SER A 401 -2.68 23.13 -9.22
N PHE A 402 -3.86 22.98 -9.83
CA PHE A 402 -4.24 23.74 -11.02
C PHE A 402 -4.51 25.23 -10.72
N MET A 403 -5.12 25.55 -9.57
CA MET A 403 -5.49 26.93 -9.22
C MET A 403 -4.28 27.75 -8.75
N LEU A 404 -3.37 27.17 -7.99
CA LEU A 404 -2.25 27.87 -7.38
C LEU A 404 -1.01 27.93 -8.28
N SER A 405 -0.85 27.00 -9.22
CA SER A 405 0.32 26.98 -10.10
C SER A 405 0.42 28.22 -11.02
N PRO A 406 -0.65 28.83 -11.54
CA PRO A 406 -0.54 30.09 -12.30
C PRO A 406 -0.14 31.29 -11.42
N ILE A 407 -0.40 31.25 -10.11
CA ILE A 407 -0.17 32.37 -9.19
C ILE A 407 1.24 32.28 -8.56
N PHE A 408 1.61 31.10 -8.10
CA PHE A 408 2.84 30.86 -7.31
C PHE A 408 3.89 30.01 -8.06
N GLY A 409 3.67 29.75 -9.35
CA GLY A 409 4.52 28.83 -10.11
C GLY A 409 4.50 27.42 -9.53
N ILE A 410 5.62 26.72 -9.62
CA ILE A 410 5.75 25.33 -9.13
C ILE A 410 5.48 25.21 -7.62
N ARG A 411 5.77 26.22 -6.82
CA ARG A 411 5.47 26.26 -5.39
C ARG A 411 3.97 26.17 -5.11
N GLY A 412 3.11 26.68 -6.01
CA GLY A 412 1.67 26.53 -5.91
C GLY A 412 1.24 25.06 -5.88
N VAL A 413 1.92 24.21 -6.66
CA VAL A 413 1.72 22.77 -6.62
C VAL A 413 2.17 22.20 -5.27
N TRP A 414 3.31 22.64 -4.74
CA TRP A 414 3.80 22.18 -3.43
C TRP A 414 2.86 22.55 -2.29
N TYR A 415 2.30 23.76 -2.29
CA TYR A 415 1.35 24.20 -1.26
C TYR A 415 0.04 23.42 -1.26
N SER A 416 -0.36 22.84 -2.39
CA SER A 416 -1.59 22.02 -2.46
C SER A 416 -1.53 20.78 -1.56
N TRP A 417 -0.33 20.21 -1.31
CA TRP A 417 -0.14 19.03 -0.48
C TRP A 417 -0.48 19.26 1.00
N PRO A 418 0.15 20.23 1.69
CA PRO A 418 -0.19 20.54 3.07
C PRO A 418 -1.65 20.95 3.26
N VAL A 419 -2.22 21.72 2.34
CA VAL A 419 -3.63 22.17 2.44
C VAL A 419 -4.57 20.97 2.34
N GLY A 420 -4.36 20.07 1.36
CA GLY A 420 -5.12 18.84 1.24
C GLY A 420 -5.02 17.98 2.51
N TRP A 421 -3.82 17.80 3.04
CA TRP A 421 -3.59 17.04 4.27
C TRP A 421 -4.31 17.64 5.47
N ILE A 422 -4.26 18.97 5.67
CA ILE A 422 -4.95 19.64 6.79
C ILE A 422 -6.46 19.41 6.72
N VAL A 423 -7.07 19.58 5.54
CA VAL A 423 -8.50 19.33 5.37
C VAL A 423 -8.83 17.85 5.60
N GLY A 424 -8.03 16.93 5.05
CA GLY A 424 -8.18 15.49 5.29
C GLY A 424 -8.08 15.12 6.76
N ILE A 425 -7.17 15.74 7.53
CA ILE A 425 -7.01 15.53 8.97
C ILE A 425 -8.26 16.00 9.72
N VAL A 426 -8.73 17.22 9.42
CA VAL A 426 -9.92 17.79 10.10
C VAL A 426 -11.13 16.90 9.87
N LEU A 427 -11.36 16.45 8.62
CA LEU A 427 -12.45 15.55 8.29
C LEU A 427 -12.31 14.19 8.99
N SER A 428 -11.15 13.56 8.85
CA SER A 428 -10.90 12.24 9.43
C SER A 428 -11.01 12.26 10.95
N ALA A 429 -10.39 13.25 11.61
CA ALA A 429 -10.45 13.40 13.07
C ALA A 429 -11.86 13.70 13.57
N THR A 430 -12.61 14.59 12.90
CA THR A 430 -13.99 14.93 13.29
C THR A 430 -14.90 13.70 13.18
N LEU A 431 -14.85 12.99 12.04
CA LEU A 431 -15.64 11.78 11.83
C LEU A 431 -15.30 10.66 12.83
N TYR A 432 -14.01 10.53 13.16
CA TYR A 432 -13.56 9.60 14.20
C TYR A 432 -14.06 10.00 15.59
N LEU A 433 -13.94 11.28 15.98
CA LEU A 433 -14.35 11.73 17.31
C LEU A 433 -15.86 11.58 17.54
N VAL A 434 -16.67 11.87 16.52
CA VAL A 434 -18.12 11.65 16.57
C VAL A 434 -18.44 10.16 16.78
N TRP A 435 -17.77 9.29 16.03
CA TRP A 435 -17.95 7.85 16.18
C TRP A 435 -17.44 7.33 17.53
N ALA A 436 -16.25 7.74 17.96
CA ALA A 436 -15.65 7.26 19.19
C ALA A 436 -16.48 7.62 20.44
N ARG A 437 -17.19 8.76 20.42
CA ARG A 437 -18.14 9.14 21.47
C ARG A 437 -19.33 8.17 21.54
N LYS A 438 -19.93 7.84 20.39
CA LYS A 438 -21.05 6.88 20.29
C LYS A 438 -20.62 5.47 20.72
N LEU A 439 -19.40 5.06 20.33
CA LEU A 439 -18.85 3.76 20.69
C LEU A 439 -18.68 3.60 22.20
N THR A 440 -18.23 4.65 22.91
CA THR A 440 -18.07 4.62 24.37
C THR A 440 -19.39 4.79 25.11
N ALA A 441 -20.39 5.44 24.52
CA ALA A 441 -21.74 5.54 25.07
C ALA A 441 -22.55 4.23 24.94
N GLY A 442 -22.03 3.23 24.21
CA GLY A 442 -22.75 1.96 23.96
C GLY A 442 -23.88 2.07 22.94
N GLU A 443 -23.99 3.22 22.27
CA GLU A 443 -25.06 3.51 21.31
C GLU A 443 -24.84 2.87 19.94
N GLU A 444 -23.64 2.35 19.67
CA GLU A 444 -23.27 1.79 18.36
C GLU A 444 -22.89 0.31 18.47
N LYS A 445 -23.63 -0.52 17.73
CA LYS A 445 -23.28 -1.94 17.56
C LYS A 445 -22.09 -2.02 16.59
N THR A 446 -21.14 -2.90 16.89
CA THR A 446 -20.02 -3.19 15.97
C THR A 446 -20.53 -3.69 14.62
N PRO A 447 -20.17 -3.07 13.48
CA PRO A 447 -20.78 -3.40 12.17
C PRO A 447 -20.43 -4.79 11.63
N VAL A 448 -19.58 -5.55 12.32
CA VAL A 448 -19.13 -6.90 11.91
C VAL A 448 -19.70 -8.01 12.81
N LYS A 449 -20.70 -7.75 13.67
CA LYS A 449 -21.34 -8.86 14.37
C LYS A 449 -21.94 -9.83 13.35
N ALA A 450 -21.62 -11.11 13.53
CA ALA A 450 -22.26 -12.20 12.82
C ALA A 450 -23.75 -12.24 13.25
N GLU A 451 -24.65 -11.92 12.35
CA GLU A 451 -26.01 -12.44 12.35
C GLU A 451 -26.05 -13.61 11.39
#